data_c2f8deecc081cf4bb6d83e24ee87e0a2
#
_entry.id   c2f8deecc081cf4bb6d83e24ee87e0a2
#
_cell.length_a   1.000
_cell.length_b   1.000
_cell.length_c   1.000
_cell.angle_alpha   90.00
_cell.angle_beta   90.00
_cell.angle_gamma   90.00
#
_symmetry.space_group_name_H-M   'P 1'
#
loop_
_entity.id
_entity.type
_entity.pdbx_description
1 polymer ?
#
loop_
_entity_poly.entity_id
_entity_poly.type
_entity_poly.pdbx_seq_one_letter_code
_entity_poly.pdbx_strand_id
1 'polypeptide(L)'
;MPASLSRLEKIVLQPADLPAGWKGTAYQPDPRDAANQAAMVNCVGARNTESDKVAEAHSEDFALGDAGIHSSASSYRSQSDVETDVAILHSPKVSSCYDHLVKTQLAASLPAGTKIESASIKITPGSAGGLANVVATGAGTVNVNLGGQHVSLYLTATFITGPLIQAEVDAENVGAPVPASVVNAMVATVAGRAAKG
;
A
#
# COMPACT_ATOMS: atom_id res chain seq x y z
N MET A 1 23.19 -6.67 -6.12
CA MET A 1 23.36 -5.84 -4.91
C MET A 1 22.03 -5.15 -4.61
N PRO A 2 21.65 -4.96 -3.33
CA PRO A 2 20.45 -4.21 -2.98
C PRO A 2 20.47 -2.80 -3.58
N ALA A 3 19.30 -2.25 -3.89
CA ALA A 3 19.20 -0.89 -4.39
C ALA A 3 19.52 0.13 -3.29
N SER A 4 20.22 1.21 -3.65
CA SER A 4 20.48 2.34 -2.74
C SER A 4 19.22 3.17 -2.52
N LEU A 5 19.16 3.96 -1.43
CA LEU A 5 18.07 4.88 -1.17
C LEU A 5 17.80 5.79 -2.38
N SER A 6 18.84 6.41 -2.95
CA SER A 6 18.70 7.30 -4.12
C SER A 6 18.14 6.63 -5.37
N ARG A 7 18.19 5.30 -5.45
CA ARG A 7 17.56 4.52 -6.51
C ARG A 7 16.10 4.26 -6.20
N LEU A 8 15.77 3.91 -4.96
CA LEU A 8 14.38 3.72 -4.51
C LEU A 8 13.57 5.02 -4.64
N GLU A 9 14.18 6.16 -4.32
CA GLU A 9 13.57 7.49 -4.52
C GLU A 9 13.15 7.76 -5.97
N LYS A 10 13.80 7.12 -6.95
CA LYS A 10 13.42 7.21 -8.38
C LYS A 10 12.34 6.21 -8.78
N ILE A 11 12.10 5.18 -7.98
CA ILE A 11 11.07 4.17 -8.22
C ILE A 11 9.71 4.69 -7.79
N VAL A 12 9.62 5.31 -6.61
CA VAL A 12 8.37 5.84 -6.07
C VAL A 12 7.80 6.97 -6.94
N LEU A 13 6.54 7.26 -6.75
CA LEU A 13 5.83 8.32 -7.48
C LEU A 13 6.49 9.68 -7.27
N GLN A 14 6.52 10.45 -8.34
CA GLN A 14 7.01 11.83 -8.38
C GLN A 14 5.83 12.77 -8.71
N PRO A 15 5.87 14.05 -8.33
CA PRO A 15 4.82 15.01 -8.68
C PRO A 15 4.48 15.05 -10.18
N ALA A 16 5.48 14.83 -11.04
CA ALA A 16 5.31 14.81 -12.49
C ALA A 16 4.56 13.57 -13.02
N ASP A 17 4.40 12.53 -12.21
CA ASP A 17 3.70 11.30 -12.61
C ASP A 17 2.17 11.46 -12.50
N LEU A 18 1.70 12.43 -11.71
CA LEU A 18 0.28 12.61 -11.45
C LEU A 18 -0.36 13.61 -12.42
N PRO A 19 -1.64 13.44 -12.72
CA PRO A 19 -2.40 14.44 -13.47
C PRO A 19 -2.38 15.80 -12.77
N ALA A 20 -2.65 16.87 -13.51
CA ALA A 20 -2.74 18.20 -12.94
C ALA A 20 -3.79 18.30 -11.82
N GLY A 21 -3.48 19.06 -10.78
CA GLY A 21 -4.35 19.31 -9.64
C GLY A 21 -4.01 18.53 -8.37
N TRP A 22 -3.27 17.44 -8.47
CA TRP A 22 -2.75 16.74 -7.29
C TRP A 22 -1.70 17.59 -6.58
N LYS A 23 -1.70 17.58 -5.25
CA LYS A 23 -0.76 18.32 -4.40
C LYS A 23 -0.02 17.34 -3.51
N GLY A 24 1.30 17.39 -3.52
CA GLY A 24 2.16 16.59 -2.65
C GLY A 24 2.41 17.28 -1.31
N THR A 25 2.46 16.48 -0.26
CA THR A 25 2.99 16.84 1.06
C THR A 25 4.03 15.82 1.48
N ALA A 26 5.04 16.25 2.22
CA ALA A 26 6.10 15.35 2.65
C ALA A 26 5.51 14.18 3.46
N TYR A 27 5.87 12.94 3.09
CA TYR A 27 5.49 11.74 3.82
C TYR A 27 5.86 11.85 5.30
N GLN A 28 4.92 11.44 6.14
CA GLN A 28 5.13 11.39 7.59
C GLN A 28 5.01 9.93 8.05
N PRO A 29 6.09 9.32 8.55
CA PRO A 29 6.03 7.95 9.05
C PRO A 29 4.99 7.80 10.18
N ASP A 30 4.13 6.80 10.09
CA ASP A 30 3.26 6.44 11.21
C ASP A 30 4.10 5.64 12.24
N PRO A 31 4.20 6.08 13.48
CA PRO A 31 4.94 5.32 14.52
C PRO A 31 4.39 3.92 14.77
N ARG A 32 3.21 3.60 14.25
CA ARG A 32 2.57 2.28 14.36
C ARG A 32 2.97 1.32 13.24
N ASP A 33 3.61 1.78 12.16
CA ASP A 33 3.86 0.96 10.97
C ASP A 33 4.61 -0.35 11.28
N ALA A 34 5.67 -0.28 12.08
CA ALA A 34 6.41 -1.47 12.49
C ALA A 34 5.54 -2.46 13.31
N ALA A 35 4.67 -1.96 14.20
CA ALA A 35 3.76 -2.79 14.99
C ALA A 35 2.67 -3.42 14.09
N ASN A 36 2.19 -2.67 13.10
CA ASN A 36 1.19 -3.11 12.14
C ASN A 36 1.74 -4.21 11.24
N GLN A 37 2.95 -4.02 10.73
CA GLN A 37 3.67 -5.03 9.95
C GLN A 37 3.87 -6.32 10.76
N ALA A 38 4.33 -6.20 12.01
CA ALA A 38 4.49 -7.35 12.89
C ALA A 38 3.16 -8.07 13.17
N ALA A 39 2.07 -7.32 13.38
CA ALA A 39 0.74 -7.89 13.59
C ALA A 39 0.24 -8.63 12.35
N MET A 40 0.45 -8.08 11.14
CA MET A 40 0.12 -8.73 9.87
C MET A 40 0.87 -10.06 9.71
N VAL A 41 2.19 -10.03 9.85
CA VAL A 41 3.05 -11.19 9.71
C VAL A 41 2.66 -12.30 10.70
N ASN A 42 2.41 -11.93 11.97
CA ASN A 42 1.96 -12.87 13.01
C ASN A 42 0.57 -13.47 12.68
N CYS A 43 -0.37 -12.66 12.19
CA CYS A 43 -1.70 -13.11 11.81
C CYS A 43 -1.64 -14.15 10.68
N VAL A 44 -0.82 -13.89 9.68
CA VAL A 44 -0.63 -14.81 8.54
C VAL A 44 0.17 -16.04 8.95
N GLY A 45 1.04 -15.94 9.94
CA GLY A 45 1.95 -16.99 10.42
C GLY A 45 3.23 -17.06 9.56
N ALA A 46 3.73 -15.93 9.10
CA ALA A 46 4.93 -15.83 8.27
C ALA A 46 6.15 -15.31 9.06
N ARG A 47 7.32 -15.31 8.43
CA ARG A 47 8.52 -14.67 8.94
C ARG A 47 8.46 -13.15 8.70
N ASN A 48 8.85 -12.37 9.69
CA ASN A 48 9.02 -10.92 9.52
C ASN A 48 10.33 -10.61 8.78
N THR A 49 10.23 -9.91 7.67
CA THR A 49 11.34 -9.51 6.79
C THR A 49 11.79 -8.05 7.03
N GLU A 50 11.17 -7.33 7.96
CA GLU A 50 11.45 -5.91 8.20
C GLU A 50 12.93 -5.65 8.49
N SER A 51 13.58 -6.52 9.28
CA SER A 51 15.03 -6.42 9.58
C SER A 51 15.93 -6.74 8.39
N ASP A 52 15.40 -7.29 7.32
CA ASP A 52 16.13 -7.66 6.11
C ASP A 52 16.07 -6.56 5.03
N LYS A 53 15.25 -5.53 5.26
CA LYS A 53 15.27 -4.30 4.45
C LYS A 53 16.63 -3.62 4.59
N VAL A 54 17.17 -3.14 3.48
CA VAL A 54 18.45 -2.41 3.40
C VAL A 54 18.21 -0.91 3.29
N ALA A 55 17.18 -0.54 2.54
CA ALA A 55 16.73 0.84 2.35
C ALA A 55 15.24 0.85 2.01
N GLU A 56 14.60 1.96 2.33
CA GLU A 56 13.20 2.23 2.00
C GLU A 56 13.03 3.68 1.59
N ALA A 57 12.19 3.94 0.58
CA ALA A 57 11.81 5.26 0.13
C ALA A 57 10.29 5.37 0.02
N HIS A 58 9.79 6.56 0.29
CA HIS A 58 8.38 6.93 0.16
C HIS A 58 8.24 8.10 -0.81
N SER A 59 7.15 8.13 -1.57
CA SER A 59 6.76 9.34 -2.29
C SER A 59 6.25 10.40 -1.30
N GLU A 60 5.98 11.58 -1.80
CA GLU A 60 5.06 12.49 -1.13
C GLU A 60 3.67 11.82 -1.02
N ASP A 61 2.88 12.26 -0.04
CA ASP A 61 1.45 11.97 0.03
C ASP A 61 0.72 12.93 -0.90
N PHE A 62 0.20 12.43 -2.01
CA PHE A 62 -0.48 13.23 -3.01
C PHE A 62 -1.98 13.25 -2.76
N ALA A 63 -2.59 14.43 -2.78
CA ALA A 63 -4.02 14.62 -2.54
C ALA A 63 -4.70 15.43 -3.64
N LEU A 64 -5.95 15.05 -3.96
CA LEU A 64 -6.87 15.78 -4.83
C LEU A 64 -8.29 15.69 -4.23
N GLY A 65 -8.75 16.76 -3.58
CA GLY A 65 -9.98 16.71 -2.78
C GLY A 65 -9.85 15.70 -1.66
N ASP A 66 -10.75 14.73 -1.61
CA ASP A 66 -10.75 13.64 -0.62
C ASP A 66 -9.98 12.39 -1.08
N ALA A 67 -9.40 12.44 -2.29
CA ALA A 67 -8.58 11.35 -2.81
C ALA A 67 -7.13 11.50 -2.38
N GLY A 68 -6.50 10.39 -1.98
CA GLY A 68 -5.09 10.26 -1.66
C GLY A 68 -4.41 9.20 -2.52
N ILE A 69 -3.17 9.41 -2.89
CA ILE A 69 -2.29 8.42 -3.53
C ILE A 69 -0.89 8.58 -2.96
N HIS A 70 -0.25 7.46 -2.60
CA HIS A 70 1.17 7.43 -2.29
C HIS A 70 1.82 6.15 -2.81
N SER A 71 3.14 6.06 -2.70
CA SER A 71 3.87 4.84 -3.02
C SER A 71 5.10 4.69 -2.14
N SER A 72 5.48 3.45 -1.91
CA SER A 72 6.71 3.09 -1.23
C SER A 72 7.54 2.13 -2.07
N ALA A 73 8.84 2.06 -1.78
CA ALA A 73 9.73 1.06 -2.35
C ALA A 73 10.79 0.67 -1.32
N SER A 74 10.99 -0.63 -1.15
CA SER A 74 11.98 -1.21 -0.24
C SER A 74 12.96 -2.09 -1.00
N SER A 75 14.22 -2.09 -0.62
CA SER A 75 15.22 -3.05 -1.09
C SER A 75 15.60 -4.02 0.01
N TYR A 76 15.85 -5.28 -0.38
CA TYR A 76 16.13 -6.39 0.52
C TYR A 76 17.54 -6.93 0.31
N ARG A 77 18.03 -7.67 1.32
CA ARG A 77 19.35 -8.32 1.25
C ARG A 77 19.39 -9.46 0.24
N SER A 78 18.28 -10.18 0.09
CA SER A 78 18.18 -11.33 -0.79
C SER A 78 16.84 -11.40 -1.52
N GLN A 79 16.82 -12.11 -2.64
CA GLN A 79 15.59 -12.38 -3.38
C GLN A 79 14.61 -13.26 -2.56
N SER A 80 15.12 -14.11 -1.69
CA SER A 80 14.31 -14.93 -0.78
C SER A 80 13.52 -14.08 0.22
N ASP A 81 14.00 -12.90 0.60
CA ASP A 81 13.26 -12.00 1.49
C ASP A 81 12.07 -11.38 0.75
N VAL A 82 12.27 -10.94 -0.51
CA VAL A 82 11.18 -10.48 -1.38
C VAL A 82 10.14 -11.58 -1.59
N GLU A 83 10.58 -12.82 -1.86
CA GLU A 83 9.69 -13.96 -2.05
C GLU A 83 8.90 -14.31 -0.79
N THR A 84 9.49 -14.08 0.39
CA THR A 84 8.79 -14.26 1.68
C THR A 84 7.65 -13.26 1.82
N ASP A 85 7.86 -11.99 1.47
CA ASP A 85 6.80 -10.96 1.52
C ASP A 85 5.70 -11.24 0.49
N VAL A 86 6.06 -11.68 -0.72
CA VAL A 86 5.09 -12.12 -1.72
C VAL A 86 4.26 -13.30 -1.22
N ALA A 87 4.87 -14.24 -0.51
CA ALA A 87 4.15 -15.38 0.06
C ALA A 87 3.12 -14.97 1.12
N ILE A 88 3.37 -13.86 1.86
CA ILE A 88 2.38 -13.27 2.77
C ILE A 88 1.13 -12.83 2.00
N LEU A 89 1.32 -12.11 0.88
CA LEU A 89 0.23 -11.63 0.03
C LEU A 89 -0.57 -12.77 -0.63
N HIS A 90 0.05 -13.91 -0.82
CA HIS A 90 -0.58 -15.11 -1.39
C HIS A 90 -1.21 -16.02 -0.33
N SER A 91 -1.09 -15.70 0.95
CA SER A 91 -1.70 -16.48 2.02
C SER A 91 -3.23 -16.43 1.96
N PRO A 92 -3.94 -17.56 2.16
CA PRO A 92 -5.39 -17.56 2.23
C PRO A 92 -5.95 -16.75 3.40
N LYS A 93 -5.13 -16.42 4.40
CA LYS A 93 -5.49 -15.60 5.56
C LYS A 93 -5.33 -14.11 5.32
N VAL A 94 -4.61 -13.69 4.30
CA VAL A 94 -4.16 -12.29 4.15
C VAL A 94 -5.32 -11.30 4.18
N SER A 95 -6.41 -11.56 3.45
CA SER A 95 -7.56 -10.67 3.42
C SER A 95 -8.21 -10.50 4.81
N SER A 96 -8.40 -11.60 5.56
CA SER A 96 -8.97 -11.51 6.90
C SER A 96 -8.04 -10.86 7.91
N CYS A 97 -6.73 -10.98 7.74
CA CYS A 97 -5.73 -10.29 8.55
C CYS A 97 -5.76 -8.78 8.27
N TYR A 98 -5.86 -8.37 7.01
CA TYR A 98 -6.02 -6.95 6.64
C TYR A 98 -7.32 -6.36 7.18
N ASP A 99 -8.45 -7.06 7.03
CA ASP A 99 -9.73 -6.63 7.61
C ASP A 99 -9.63 -6.35 9.11
N HIS A 100 -8.99 -7.26 9.84
CA HIS A 100 -8.79 -7.11 11.28
C HIS A 100 -7.89 -5.92 11.62
N LEU A 101 -6.78 -5.78 10.89
CA LEU A 101 -5.81 -4.71 11.09
C LEU A 101 -6.43 -3.33 10.82
N VAL A 102 -7.08 -3.17 9.68
CA VAL A 102 -7.73 -1.89 9.31
C VAL A 102 -8.80 -1.50 10.32
N LYS A 103 -9.63 -2.44 10.79
CA LYS A 103 -10.61 -2.16 11.86
C LYS A 103 -9.94 -1.67 13.12
N THR A 104 -8.84 -2.30 13.54
CA THR A 104 -8.13 -1.96 14.76
C THR A 104 -7.43 -0.61 14.66
N GLN A 105 -6.76 -0.36 13.55
CA GLN A 105 -6.01 0.88 13.29
C GLN A 105 -6.91 2.09 13.14
N LEU A 106 -7.94 1.98 12.28
CA LEU A 106 -8.92 3.04 12.10
C LEU A 106 -9.63 3.37 13.41
N ALA A 107 -10.04 2.35 14.20
CA ALA A 107 -10.66 2.60 15.50
C ALA A 107 -9.78 3.42 16.44
N ALA A 108 -8.45 3.26 16.36
CA ALA A 108 -7.49 3.99 17.20
C ALA A 108 -7.21 5.42 16.69
N SER A 109 -7.44 5.71 15.42
CA SER A 109 -7.15 7.03 14.79
C SER A 109 -8.39 7.89 14.55
N LEU A 110 -9.57 7.32 14.65
CA LEU A 110 -10.81 8.06 14.42
C LEU A 110 -11.18 8.97 15.62
N PRO A 111 -11.80 10.13 15.36
CA PRO A 111 -12.31 11.00 16.40
C PRO A 111 -13.27 10.29 17.35
N ALA A 112 -13.31 10.76 18.61
CA ALA A 112 -14.26 10.23 19.61
C ALA A 112 -15.71 10.31 19.07
N GLY A 113 -16.45 9.21 19.22
CA GLY A 113 -17.83 9.10 18.72
C GLY A 113 -17.95 8.54 17.31
N THR A 114 -16.85 8.32 16.59
CA THR A 114 -16.85 7.60 15.31
C THR A 114 -16.96 6.10 15.54
N LYS A 115 -17.75 5.42 14.71
CA LYS A 115 -17.88 3.96 14.73
C LYS A 115 -17.56 3.38 13.35
N ILE A 116 -16.73 2.35 13.31
CA ILE A 116 -16.57 1.53 12.11
C ILE A 116 -17.77 0.58 12.05
N GLU A 117 -18.58 0.70 11.01
CA GLU A 117 -19.76 -0.14 10.81
C GLU A 117 -19.38 -1.44 10.10
N SER A 118 -18.51 -1.34 9.10
CA SER A 118 -17.96 -2.50 8.41
C SER A 118 -16.61 -2.17 7.76
N ALA A 119 -15.79 -3.20 7.59
CA ALA A 119 -14.63 -3.17 6.70
C ALA A 119 -14.60 -4.48 5.92
N SER A 120 -14.27 -4.40 4.65
CA SER A 120 -14.10 -5.55 3.77
C SER A 120 -12.93 -5.27 2.85
N ILE A 121 -11.84 -6.01 3.02
CA ILE A 121 -10.63 -5.90 2.21
C ILE A 121 -10.37 -7.24 1.57
N LYS A 122 -10.13 -7.24 0.26
CA LYS A 122 -9.78 -8.42 -0.49
C LYS A 122 -8.42 -8.23 -1.14
N ILE A 123 -7.48 -9.09 -0.80
CA ILE A 123 -6.21 -9.22 -1.51
C ILE A 123 -6.36 -10.32 -2.56
N THR A 124 -6.02 -9.98 -3.78
CA THR A 124 -6.08 -10.89 -4.94
C THR A 124 -4.66 -11.10 -5.45
N PRO A 125 -4.08 -12.31 -5.29
CA PRO A 125 -2.79 -12.64 -5.89
C PRO A 125 -2.83 -12.59 -7.41
N GLY A 126 -1.70 -12.25 -8.02
CA GLY A 126 -1.51 -12.29 -9.46
C GLY A 126 -1.34 -10.91 -10.11
N SER A 127 -1.02 -10.91 -11.39
CA SER A 127 -0.78 -9.71 -12.17
C SER A 127 -2.07 -8.93 -12.42
N ALA A 128 -2.02 -7.62 -12.23
CA ALA A 128 -3.07 -6.71 -12.63
C ALA A 128 -2.63 -5.88 -13.84
N GLY A 129 -3.55 -5.58 -14.75
CA GLY A 129 -3.25 -4.72 -15.91
C GLY A 129 -2.23 -5.30 -16.89
N GLY A 130 -1.95 -6.62 -16.86
CA GLY A 130 -0.97 -7.27 -17.74
C GLY A 130 0.49 -7.02 -17.36
N LEU A 131 0.76 -6.42 -16.20
CA LEU A 131 2.11 -6.17 -15.70
C LEU A 131 2.64 -7.40 -14.96
N ALA A 132 3.64 -8.07 -15.52
CA ALA A 132 4.16 -9.34 -15.00
C ALA A 132 4.79 -9.25 -13.60
N ASN A 133 5.22 -8.07 -13.19
CA ASN A 133 5.83 -7.81 -11.89
C ASN A 133 4.86 -7.27 -10.84
N VAL A 134 3.58 -7.13 -11.15
CA VAL A 134 2.52 -6.94 -10.14
C VAL A 134 2.18 -8.31 -9.57
N VAL A 135 2.35 -8.50 -8.28
CA VAL A 135 2.21 -9.80 -7.60
C VAL A 135 0.90 -9.95 -6.83
N ALA A 136 0.30 -8.85 -6.42
CA ALA A 136 -1.01 -8.85 -5.79
C ALA A 136 -1.68 -7.47 -5.91
N THR A 137 -3.00 -7.45 -5.79
CA THR A 137 -3.80 -6.23 -5.65
C THR A 137 -4.73 -6.36 -4.46
N GLY A 138 -4.85 -5.28 -3.69
CA GLY A 138 -5.80 -5.12 -2.61
C GLY A 138 -6.90 -4.15 -3.01
N ALA A 139 -8.14 -4.44 -2.66
CA ALA A 139 -9.24 -3.50 -2.77
C ALA A 139 -10.15 -3.66 -1.55
N GLY A 140 -10.61 -2.55 -1.01
CA GLY A 140 -11.46 -2.59 0.16
C GLY A 140 -12.38 -1.39 0.30
N THR A 141 -13.39 -1.57 1.15
CA THR A 141 -14.29 -0.49 1.57
C THR A 141 -14.43 -0.54 3.08
N VAL A 142 -14.29 0.62 3.71
CA VAL A 142 -14.55 0.80 5.12
C VAL A 142 -15.71 1.78 5.27
N ASN A 143 -16.78 1.34 5.93
CA ASN A 143 -17.92 2.18 6.24
C ASN A 143 -17.81 2.66 7.68
N VAL A 144 -17.86 3.96 7.87
CA VAL A 144 -17.80 4.61 9.18
C VAL A 144 -19.01 5.48 9.43
N ASN A 145 -19.41 5.59 10.68
CA ASN A 145 -20.42 6.54 11.13
C ASN A 145 -19.73 7.65 11.92
N LEU A 146 -19.79 8.86 11.38
CA LEU A 146 -19.24 10.09 11.93
C LEU A 146 -20.37 10.94 12.50
N GLY A 147 -20.72 10.73 13.77
CA GLY A 147 -21.76 11.53 14.43
C GLY A 147 -23.13 11.46 13.74
N GLY A 148 -23.52 10.32 13.15
CA GLY A 148 -24.77 10.09 12.42
C GLY A 148 -24.63 10.20 10.90
N GLN A 149 -23.50 10.63 10.37
CA GLN A 149 -23.22 10.61 8.94
C GLN A 149 -22.50 9.31 8.55
N HIS A 150 -23.04 8.61 7.55
CA HIS A 150 -22.42 7.41 6.99
C HIS A 150 -21.44 7.80 5.88
N VAL A 151 -20.21 7.39 6.01
CA VAL A 151 -19.13 7.68 5.07
C VAL A 151 -18.47 6.38 4.65
N SER A 152 -18.24 6.20 3.35
CA SER A 152 -17.49 5.07 2.81
C SER A 152 -16.10 5.53 2.38
N LEU A 153 -15.07 4.88 2.90
CA LEU A 153 -13.69 5.03 2.48
C LEU A 153 -13.34 3.85 1.57
N TYR A 154 -12.87 4.13 0.37
CA TYR A 154 -12.42 3.16 -0.62
C TYR A 154 -10.90 3.11 -0.60
N LEU A 155 -10.35 1.91 -0.51
CA LEU A 155 -8.91 1.65 -0.43
C LEU A 155 -8.48 0.74 -1.58
N THR A 156 -7.35 1.03 -2.19
CA THR A 156 -6.68 0.12 -3.12
C THR A 156 -5.20 0.09 -2.80
N ALA A 157 -4.57 -1.08 -2.94
CA ALA A 157 -3.14 -1.28 -2.83
C ALA A 157 -2.67 -2.15 -3.99
N THR A 158 -1.53 -1.86 -4.57
CA THR A 158 -0.92 -2.70 -5.61
C THR A 158 0.51 -3.00 -5.26
N PHE A 159 0.80 -4.28 -5.12
CA PHE A 159 2.10 -4.80 -4.72
C PHE A 159 2.91 -5.22 -5.95
N ILE A 160 4.12 -4.70 -6.05
CA ILE A 160 5.00 -4.77 -7.21
C ILE A 160 6.35 -5.33 -6.76
N THR A 161 6.98 -6.16 -7.60
CA THR A 161 8.32 -6.66 -7.34
C THR A 161 9.31 -6.29 -8.43
N GLY A 162 10.57 -6.25 -8.06
CA GLY A 162 11.73 -6.13 -8.93
C GLY A 162 12.90 -6.93 -8.37
N PRO A 163 14.07 -6.89 -9.00
CA PRO A 163 15.26 -7.55 -8.47
C PRO A 163 15.66 -6.99 -7.09
N LEU A 164 15.47 -7.77 -6.03
CA LEU A 164 15.67 -7.38 -4.63
C LEU A 164 14.81 -6.19 -4.17
N ILE A 165 13.71 -5.90 -4.86
CA ILE A 165 12.85 -4.74 -4.60
C ILE A 165 11.41 -5.21 -4.44
N GLN A 166 10.72 -4.60 -3.49
CA GLN A 166 9.27 -4.57 -3.40
C GLN A 166 8.83 -3.12 -3.41
N ALA A 167 7.78 -2.82 -4.14
CA ALA A 167 7.15 -1.50 -4.15
C ALA A 167 5.64 -1.64 -4.02
N GLU A 168 5.01 -0.58 -3.56
CA GLU A 168 3.57 -0.51 -3.35
C GLU A 168 3.04 0.84 -3.86
N VAL A 169 1.85 0.79 -4.43
CA VAL A 169 1.07 1.99 -4.78
C VAL A 169 -0.27 1.87 -4.09
N ASP A 170 -0.56 2.83 -3.24
CA ASP A 170 -1.80 2.91 -2.48
C ASP A 170 -2.63 4.08 -2.97
N ALA A 171 -3.94 3.88 -3.01
CA ALA A 171 -4.88 4.94 -3.30
C ALA A 171 -6.12 4.79 -2.41
N GLU A 172 -6.59 5.93 -1.93
CA GLU A 172 -7.77 6.02 -1.07
C GLU A 172 -8.66 7.17 -1.52
N ASN A 173 -9.96 7.06 -1.26
CA ASN A 173 -10.89 8.16 -1.48
C ASN A 173 -12.17 7.97 -0.65
N VAL A 174 -12.81 9.08 -0.34
CA VAL A 174 -14.10 9.13 0.34
C VAL A 174 -15.23 9.16 -0.70
N GLY A 175 -16.29 8.38 -0.46
CA GLY A 175 -17.51 8.37 -1.27
C GLY A 175 -17.45 7.56 -2.57
N ALA A 176 -16.29 7.48 -3.24
CA ALA A 176 -16.09 6.69 -4.46
C ALA A 176 -14.64 6.28 -4.59
N PRO A 177 -14.29 5.17 -5.25
CA PRO A 177 -12.89 4.82 -5.47
C PRO A 177 -12.17 5.84 -6.37
N VAL A 178 -10.86 5.99 -6.19
CA VAL A 178 -10.02 6.72 -7.15
C VAL A 178 -10.21 6.10 -8.54
N PRO A 179 -10.37 6.90 -9.62
CA PRO A 179 -10.57 6.36 -10.96
C PRO A 179 -9.50 5.35 -11.35
N ALA A 180 -9.91 4.18 -11.79
CA ALA A 180 -8.99 3.08 -12.12
C ALA A 180 -7.94 3.48 -13.18
N SER A 181 -8.28 4.38 -14.11
CA SER A 181 -7.33 4.90 -15.10
C SER A 181 -6.16 5.66 -14.45
N VAL A 182 -6.42 6.40 -13.37
CA VAL A 182 -5.38 7.11 -12.61
C VAL A 182 -4.50 6.10 -11.88
N VAL A 183 -5.10 5.22 -11.08
CA VAL A 183 -4.36 4.19 -10.32
C VAL A 183 -3.52 3.33 -11.25
N ASN A 184 -4.08 2.84 -12.35
CA ASN A 184 -3.37 1.99 -13.32
C ASN A 184 -2.17 2.71 -13.96
N ALA A 185 -2.28 4.01 -14.25
CA ALA A 185 -1.17 4.79 -14.79
C ALA A 185 -0.02 4.91 -13.77
N MET A 186 -0.35 5.15 -12.49
CA MET A 186 0.64 5.22 -11.40
C MET A 186 1.33 3.88 -11.18
N VAL A 187 0.54 2.80 -11.12
CA VAL A 187 1.04 1.42 -11.00
C VAL A 187 1.99 1.09 -12.16
N ALA A 188 1.60 1.39 -13.40
CA ALA A 188 2.46 1.14 -14.58
C ALA A 188 3.80 1.89 -14.50
N THR A 189 3.77 3.12 -13.99
CA THR A 189 4.97 3.95 -13.81
C THR A 189 5.92 3.34 -12.78
N VAL A 190 5.42 3.02 -11.58
CA VAL A 190 6.22 2.41 -10.51
C VAL A 190 6.71 1.01 -10.91
N ALA A 191 5.84 0.19 -11.50
CA ALA A 191 6.20 -1.16 -11.97
C ALA A 191 7.29 -1.11 -13.05
N GLY A 192 7.19 -0.19 -14.01
CA GLY A 192 8.21 0.00 -15.04
C GLY A 192 9.57 0.44 -14.51
N ARG A 193 9.60 1.20 -13.41
CA ARG A 193 10.84 1.61 -12.73
C ARG A 193 11.41 0.47 -11.86
N ALA A 194 10.57 -0.23 -11.11
CA ALA A 194 10.96 -1.36 -10.27
C ALA A 194 11.55 -2.52 -11.09
N ALA A 195 11.01 -2.80 -12.28
CA ALA A 195 11.50 -3.84 -13.18
C ALA A 195 12.93 -3.60 -13.70
N LYS A 196 13.36 -2.34 -13.78
CA LYS A 196 14.72 -1.95 -14.19
C LYS A 196 15.73 -2.08 -13.06
N GLY A 197 15.23 -2.36 -11.87
CA GLY A 197 15.87 -2.80 -10.65
C GLY A 197 16.81 -1.82 -10.03
#